data_463842896e014ea7bb233b28b4bd44b2
#
_entry.id   463842896e014ea7bb233b28b4bd44b2
#
_cell.length_a   1.000
_cell.length_b   1.000
_cell.length_c   1.000
_cell.angle_alpha   90.00
_cell.angle_beta   90.00
_cell.angle_gamma   90.00
#
_symmetry.space_group_name_H-M   'P 1'
#
loop_
_entity.id
_entity.type
_entity.pdbx_description
1 polymer ?
#
loop_
_entity_poly.entity_id
_entity_poly.type
_entity_poly.pdbx_seq_one_letter_code
_entity_poly.pdbx_strand_id
1 'polypeptide(L)'
;MRVTTVFKRLMDLPGVTVSDVDFLPGKVVVTVKLSRRKLSCPECGFVTRARYDTRPVSSFWRHLDLGRWRLEVRADLRRINCPTHGARTEGVPFARAGSHFTSDFEDLVGWLATTMDKTALCRLLRIDWDTTGRIIERVMATGLDPKRLDDLFVCGADEVSWRKGHSYLTLVSNNDTGKFVWGKEGKDTATLDCFFEELGPERSQAITAISMDMGAAFEKSARKQGHATKAVICFDPFHVVQAGTQALEKVRRQVWQELRALPDQDAARRFKGARWCLLKNPGDLSDDQSATLRKIKRRGGELWRAYALKEALRAIFAGDLNEDEVGTLLDRFCSRAQRSGMKPFVTLAKTIRKRREGILAAVRLGVNNARHEGLNRRVRLIINRAYGFHSAKAALGLIMVTLGPIEHVLPHERSRVADP
;
A
#
# COMPACT_ATOMS: atom_id res chain seq x y z
N MET A 1 -6.57 19.44 45.58
CA MET A 1 -7.32 19.28 44.29
C MET A 1 -8.02 17.92 44.35
N ARG A 2 -9.29 17.81 43.91
CA ARG A 2 -10.04 16.54 43.95
C ARG A 2 -9.47 15.59 42.89
N VAL A 3 -9.42 14.27 43.16
CA VAL A 3 -8.94 13.23 42.24
C VAL A 3 -9.67 13.28 40.89
N THR A 4 -10.99 13.49 40.92
CA THR A 4 -11.80 13.65 39.69
C THR A 4 -11.36 14.83 38.83
N THR A 5 -10.94 15.95 39.45
CA THR A 5 -10.41 17.13 38.71
C THR A 5 -9.05 16.82 38.09
N VAL A 6 -8.20 16.03 38.79
CA VAL A 6 -6.90 15.60 38.22
C VAL A 6 -7.12 14.75 37.00
N PHE A 7 -7.93 13.70 37.09
CA PHE A 7 -8.20 12.82 35.96
C PHE A 7 -8.92 13.50 34.79
N LYS A 8 -9.85 14.46 35.07
CA LYS A 8 -10.45 15.27 34.01
C LYS A 8 -9.38 16.02 33.20
N ARG A 9 -8.38 16.61 33.85
CA ARG A 9 -7.28 17.33 33.17
C ARG A 9 -6.27 16.41 32.49
N LEU A 10 -5.94 15.27 33.10
CA LEU A 10 -4.96 14.32 32.53
C LEU A 10 -5.49 13.60 31.31
N MET A 11 -6.76 13.20 31.32
CA MET A 11 -7.36 12.44 30.22
C MET A 11 -7.87 13.33 29.09
N ASP A 12 -8.31 14.54 29.42
CA ASP A 12 -8.85 15.55 28.49
C ASP A 12 -9.80 14.97 27.43
N LEU A 13 -10.66 14.03 27.86
CA LEU A 13 -11.61 13.38 26.97
C LEU A 13 -12.75 14.33 26.58
N PRO A 14 -13.08 14.42 25.28
CA PRO A 14 -14.09 15.35 24.80
C PRO A 14 -15.50 14.98 25.29
N GLY A 15 -16.27 15.99 25.68
CA GLY A 15 -17.69 15.89 25.97
C GLY A 15 -18.06 15.03 27.16
N VAL A 16 -17.18 14.92 28.17
CA VAL A 16 -17.44 14.18 29.41
C VAL A 16 -17.02 14.96 30.67
N THR A 17 -17.63 14.59 31.79
CA THR A 17 -17.19 14.97 33.10
C THR A 17 -16.85 13.74 33.93
N VAL A 18 -15.71 13.77 34.64
CA VAL A 18 -15.32 12.69 35.56
C VAL A 18 -16.17 12.76 36.84
N SER A 19 -16.87 11.69 37.15
CA SER A 19 -17.71 11.59 38.36
C SER A 19 -17.07 10.80 39.49
N ASP A 20 -16.25 9.80 39.14
CA ASP A 20 -15.59 8.93 40.11
C ASP A 20 -14.30 8.33 39.57
N VAL A 21 -13.40 7.87 40.47
CA VAL A 21 -12.13 7.23 40.13
C VAL A 21 -11.84 6.11 41.12
N ASP A 22 -11.83 4.87 40.64
CA ASP A 22 -11.56 3.67 41.40
C ASP A 22 -10.14 3.15 41.12
N PHE A 23 -9.35 2.97 42.18
CA PHE A 23 -8.03 2.34 42.08
C PHE A 23 -8.15 0.85 42.46
N LEU A 24 -8.04 0.00 41.46
CA LEU A 24 -8.13 -1.46 41.58
C LEU A 24 -6.75 -2.10 41.33
N PRO A 25 -6.51 -3.35 41.76
CA PRO A 25 -5.24 -4.03 41.49
C PRO A 25 -4.92 -4.05 40.00
N GLY A 26 -3.83 -3.38 39.61
CA GLY A 26 -3.32 -3.33 38.23
C GLY A 26 -4.07 -2.41 37.25
N LYS A 27 -5.16 -1.75 37.69
CA LYS A 27 -5.92 -0.83 36.83
C LYS A 27 -6.57 0.32 37.61
N VAL A 28 -6.81 1.41 36.87
CA VAL A 28 -7.61 2.55 37.33
C VAL A 28 -8.87 2.61 36.48
N VAL A 29 -10.03 2.71 37.10
CA VAL A 29 -11.32 2.86 36.41
C VAL A 29 -11.83 4.28 36.67
N VAL A 30 -12.02 5.05 35.60
CA VAL A 30 -12.54 6.42 35.65
C VAL A 30 -13.97 6.41 35.14
N THR A 31 -14.91 6.71 36.05
CA THR A 31 -16.33 6.81 35.72
C THR A 31 -16.63 8.21 35.19
N VAL A 32 -17.20 8.27 33.99
CA VAL A 32 -17.54 9.52 33.32
C VAL A 32 -19.04 9.64 33.04
N LYS A 33 -19.53 10.89 32.99
CA LYS A 33 -20.88 11.25 32.56
C LYS A 33 -20.77 12.06 31.27
N LEU A 34 -21.59 11.70 30.25
CA LEU A 34 -21.66 12.48 29.02
C LEU A 34 -22.29 13.84 29.28
N SER A 35 -21.60 14.91 28.85
CA SER A 35 -22.09 16.30 29.02
C SER A 35 -23.15 16.67 27.97
N ARG A 36 -23.32 15.89 26.90
CA ARG A 36 -24.24 16.17 25.79
C ARG A 36 -25.70 15.96 26.19
N ARG A 37 -26.54 16.96 25.90
CA ARG A 37 -28.00 16.83 25.99
C ARG A 37 -28.63 16.14 24.79
N LYS A 38 -27.99 16.24 23.61
CA LYS A 38 -28.42 15.57 22.38
C LYS A 38 -27.73 14.22 22.26
N LEU A 39 -28.52 13.20 21.92
CA LEU A 39 -28.06 11.84 21.67
C LEU A 39 -27.91 11.62 20.17
N SER A 40 -26.91 10.89 19.75
CA SER A 40 -26.68 10.58 18.33
C SER A 40 -26.65 9.09 18.07
N CYS A 41 -27.23 8.68 16.93
CA CYS A 41 -27.10 7.32 16.43
C CYS A 41 -25.65 7.08 15.95
N PRO A 42 -24.96 6.04 16.42
CA PRO A 42 -23.57 5.78 16.03
C PRO A 42 -23.42 5.33 14.56
N GLU A 43 -24.52 4.93 13.91
CA GLU A 43 -24.48 4.38 12.53
C GLU A 43 -24.79 5.43 11.46
N CYS A 44 -25.81 6.29 11.68
CA CYS A 44 -26.22 7.29 10.66
C CYS A 44 -26.10 8.73 11.15
N GLY A 45 -25.66 8.96 12.38
CA GLY A 45 -25.55 10.31 12.93
C GLY A 45 -26.88 10.99 13.27
N PHE A 46 -28.06 10.33 13.15
CA PHE A 46 -29.35 10.88 13.56
C PHE A 46 -29.28 11.41 14.98
N VAL A 47 -29.76 12.62 15.21
CA VAL A 47 -29.68 13.33 16.50
C VAL A 47 -31.04 13.56 17.09
N THR A 48 -31.21 13.26 18.38
CA THR A 48 -32.46 13.50 19.12
C THR A 48 -32.17 13.93 20.57
N ARG A 49 -33.16 14.57 21.23
CA ARG A 49 -33.17 14.78 22.68
C ARG A 49 -33.99 13.72 23.42
N ALA A 50 -34.81 12.97 22.69
CA ALA A 50 -35.63 11.93 23.27
C ALA A 50 -34.77 10.70 23.60
N ARG A 51 -34.80 10.33 24.88
CA ARG A 51 -34.18 9.13 25.39
C ARG A 51 -35.22 7.99 25.29
N TYR A 52 -34.81 6.86 24.72
CA TYR A 52 -35.62 5.65 24.76
C TYR A 52 -35.58 5.01 26.14
N ASP A 53 -34.38 4.64 26.59
CA ASP A 53 -34.11 4.15 27.95
C ASP A 53 -32.62 4.32 28.32
N THR A 54 -32.18 3.74 29.45
CA THR A 54 -30.76 3.61 29.81
C THR A 54 -30.34 2.15 29.67
N ARG A 55 -29.18 1.93 29.12
CA ARG A 55 -28.61 0.58 29.04
C ARG A 55 -28.42 0.02 30.45
N PRO A 56 -28.88 -1.21 30.75
CA PRO A 56 -28.82 -1.77 32.12
C PRO A 56 -27.40 -2.07 32.60
N VAL A 57 -26.42 -2.14 31.67
CA VAL A 57 -25.01 -2.46 31.96
C VAL A 57 -24.11 -1.32 31.52
N SER A 58 -23.20 -0.89 32.39
CA SER A 58 -22.18 0.12 32.09
C SER A 58 -21.32 -0.33 30.92
N SER A 59 -20.89 0.62 30.12
CA SER A 59 -19.94 0.41 29.00
C SER A 59 -18.52 0.78 29.45
N PHE A 60 -17.53 0.05 28.89
CA PHE A 60 -16.13 0.24 29.24
C PHE A 60 -15.29 0.43 27.99
N TRP A 61 -14.28 1.32 28.10
CA TRP A 61 -13.28 1.56 27.06
C TRP A 61 -11.89 1.58 27.67
N ARG A 62 -10.97 0.83 27.06
CA ARG A 62 -9.56 0.95 27.39
C ARG A 62 -9.03 2.28 26.89
N HIS A 63 -8.33 3.01 27.76
CA HIS A 63 -7.62 4.25 27.43
C HIS A 63 -6.11 4.02 27.49
N LEU A 64 -5.32 5.06 27.19
CA LEU A 64 -3.86 5.05 27.33
C LEU A 64 -3.47 4.71 28.75
N ASP A 65 -2.46 3.87 28.91
CA ASP A 65 -2.02 3.44 30.22
C ASP A 65 -1.37 4.58 31.02
N LEU A 66 -1.62 4.61 32.31
CA LEU A 66 -0.98 5.52 33.25
C LEU A 66 0.22 4.81 33.91
N GLY A 67 1.40 4.94 33.31
CA GLY A 67 2.58 4.18 33.69
C GLY A 67 2.31 2.67 33.59
N ARG A 68 2.45 1.94 34.72
CA ARG A 68 2.17 0.48 34.73
C ARG A 68 0.69 0.12 34.82
N TRP A 69 -0.18 1.10 35.15
CA TRP A 69 -1.60 0.88 35.39
C TRP A 69 -2.40 0.94 34.10
N ARG A 70 -3.27 -0.04 33.89
CA ARG A 70 -4.28 0.05 32.83
C ARG A 70 -5.31 1.10 33.20
N LEU A 71 -5.67 1.96 32.24
CA LEU A 71 -6.70 2.95 32.43
C LEU A 71 -7.95 2.55 31.65
N GLU A 72 -9.09 2.46 32.36
CA GLU A 72 -10.39 2.13 31.79
C GLU A 72 -11.37 3.29 32.04
N VAL A 73 -12.13 3.65 31.02
CA VAL A 73 -13.22 4.61 31.10
C VAL A 73 -14.53 3.85 31.24
N ARG A 74 -15.36 4.17 32.25
CA ARG A 74 -16.67 3.60 32.43
C ARG A 74 -17.75 4.68 32.27
N ALA A 75 -18.83 4.35 31.55
CA ALA A 75 -19.99 5.23 31.44
C ALA A 75 -21.29 4.43 31.32
N ASP A 76 -22.35 4.99 31.92
CA ASP A 76 -23.71 4.53 31.72
C ASP A 76 -24.31 5.26 30.52
N LEU A 77 -24.65 4.51 29.46
CA LEU A 77 -25.12 5.06 28.22
C LEU A 77 -26.64 4.98 28.09
N ARG A 78 -27.18 5.96 27.40
CA ARG A 78 -28.60 6.03 27.05
C ARG A 78 -28.84 5.36 25.71
N ARG A 79 -30.05 4.86 25.50
CA ARG A 79 -30.48 4.37 24.17
C ARG A 79 -31.44 5.38 23.52
N ILE A 80 -31.40 5.41 22.21
CA ILE A 80 -32.28 6.21 21.36
C ILE A 80 -33.08 5.28 20.46
N ASN A 81 -34.23 5.72 19.99
CA ASN A 81 -34.96 5.05 18.92
C ASN A 81 -34.67 5.80 17.61
N CYS A 82 -33.75 5.25 16.79
CA CYS A 82 -33.39 5.81 15.50
C CYS A 82 -34.45 5.41 14.46
N PRO A 83 -34.96 6.34 13.63
CA PRO A 83 -35.95 6.01 12.59
C PRO A 83 -35.45 4.95 11.62
N THR A 84 -34.16 4.95 11.29
CA THR A 84 -33.55 4.02 10.34
C THR A 84 -33.09 2.72 10.99
N HIS A 85 -32.52 2.79 12.21
CA HIS A 85 -31.82 1.65 12.82
C HIS A 85 -32.53 1.10 14.07
N GLY A 86 -33.66 1.68 14.49
CA GLY A 86 -34.39 1.26 15.70
C GLY A 86 -33.63 1.60 16.99
N ALA A 87 -33.81 0.81 18.04
CA ALA A 87 -33.17 1.05 19.34
C ALA A 87 -31.66 0.86 19.25
N ARG A 88 -30.90 1.95 19.50
CA ARG A 88 -29.42 1.99 19.48
C ARG A 88 -28.89 2.68 20.73
N THR A 89 -27.74 2.21 21.19
CA THR A 89 -26.98 2.92 22.23
C THR A 89 -26.36 4.18 21.63
N GLU A 90 -26.42 5.30 22.34
CA GLU A 90 -25.85 6.57 21.89
C GLU A 90 -24.35 6.45 21.58
N GLY A 91 -23.88 7.18 20.56
CA GLY A 91 -22.47 7.31 20.26
C GLY A 91 -21.74 8.14 21.33
N VAL A 92 -20.50 7.81 21.63
CA VAL A 92 -19.65 8.58 22.55
C VAL A 92 -18.63 9.41 21.76
N PRO A 93 -18.24 10.62 22.24
CA PRO A 93 -17.35 11.49 21.49
C PRO A 93 -15.87 11.09 21.56
N PHE A 94 -15.51 10.21 22.48
CA PHE A 94 -14.14 9.82 22.79
C PHE A 94 -13.75 8.42 22.26
N ALA A 95 -14.64 7.73 21.56
CA ALA A 95 -14.38 6.41 20.98
C ALA A 95 -15.09 6.25 19.64
N ARG A 96 -14.48 5.49 18.74
CA ARG A 96 -15.06 5.11 17.47
C ARG A 96 -16.25 4.16 17.66
N ALA A 97 -17.20 4.20 16.74
CA ALA A 97 -18.37 3.31 16.77
C ALA A 97 -17.93 1.84 16.84
N GLY A 98 -18.56 1.07 17.74
CA GLY A 98 -18.27 -0.35 17.95
C GLY A 98 -16.91 -0.65 18.60
N SER A 99 -16.16 0.35 19.04
CA SER A 99 -14.88 0.17 19.75
C SER A 99 -15.06 0.02 21.26
N HIS A 100 -14.21 -0.81 21.87
CA HIS A 100 -13.98 -0.88 23.32
C HIS A 100 -12.68 -0.15 23.73
N PHE A 101 -12.19 0.74 22.87
CA PHE A 101 -11.00 1.55 23.07
C PHE A 101 -11.34 3.02 22.82
N THR A 102 -10.68 3.91 23.53
CA THR A 102 -10.79 5.34 23.22
C THR A 102 -10.10 5.64 21.88
N SER A 103 -10.51 6.71 21.21
CA SER A 103 -9.87 7.16 19.96
C SER A 103 -8.38 7.38 20.15
N ASP A 104 -7.96 7.95 21.28
CA ASP A 104 -6.54 8.16 21.61
C ASP A 104 -5.74 6.86 21.65
N PHE A 105 -6.32 5.81 22.23
CA PHE A 105 -5.66 4.50 22.26
C PHE A 105 -5.55 3.91 20.85
N GLU A 106 -6.63 3.97 20.07
CA GLU A 106 -6.63 3.45 18.70
C GLU A 106 -5.69 4.23 17.77
N ASP A 107 -5.61 5.55 17.92
CA ASP A 107 -4.70 6.39 17.12
C ASP A 107 -3.24 6.07 17.45
N LEU A 108 -2.92 5.86 18.72
CA LEU A 108 -1.59 5.39 19.12
C LEU A 108 -1.27 4.01 18.50
N VAL A 109 -2.23 3.06 18.55
CA VAL A 109 -2.06 1.74 17.90
C VAL A 109 -1.83 1.90 16.39
N GLY A 110 -2.62 2.73 15.72
CA GLY A 110 -2.49 3.01 14.29
C GLY A 110 -1.11 3.56 13.93
N TRP A 111 -0.64 4.55 14.67
CA TRP A 111 0.68 5.14 14.46
C TRP A 111 1.82 4.15 14.72
N LEU A 112 1.78 3.42 15.85
CA LEU A 112 2.80 2.41 16.18
C LEU A 112 2.84 1.28 15.13
N ALA A 113 1.70 0.90 14.55
CA ALA A 113 1.65 -0.11 13.49
C ALA A 113 2.42 0.32 12.22
N THR A 114 2.60 1.62 11.99
CA THR A 114 3.42 2.12 10.87
C THR A 114 4.91 1.91 11.08
N THR A 115 5.37 1.75 12.33
CA THR A 115 6.79 1.79 12.70
C THR A 115 7.31 0.46 13.22
N MET A 116 6.50 -0.36 13.93
CA MET A 116 6.94 -1.60 14.56
C MET A 116 6.15 -2.82 14.08
N ASP A 117 6.66 -4.02 14.40
CA ASP A 117 5.94 -5.26 14.14
C ASP A 117 4.78 -5.45 15.13
N LYS A 118 3.80 -6.25 14.69
CA LYS A 118 2.54 -6.44 15.45
C LYS A 118 2.78 -7.15 16.80
N THR A 119 3.78 -8.02 16.91
CA THR A 119 4.09 -8.73 18.17
C THR A 119 4.63 -7.77 19.21
N ALA A 120 5.59 -6.91 18.83
CA ALA A 120 6.12 -5.87 19.69
C ALA A 120 5.02 -4.88 20.15
N LEU A 121 4.13 -4.48 19.22
CA LEU A 121 3.00 -3.62 19.51
C LEU A 121 2.03 -4.27 20.52
N CYS A 122 1.65 -5.53 20.29
CA CYS A 122 0.78 -6.29 21.21
C CYS A 122 1.37 -6.37 22.62
N ARG A 123 2.69 -6.63 22.71
CA ARG A 123 3.40 -6.68 23.99
C ARG A 123 3.44 -5.31 24.68
N LEU A 124 3.77 -4.26 23.92
CA LEU A 124 3.87 -2.90 24.46
C LEU A 124 2.54 -2.41 25.02
N LEU A 125 1.46 -2.58 24.25
CA LEU A 125 0.13 -2.06 24.60
C LEU A 125 -0.73 -3.08 25.35
N ARG A 126 -0.23 -4.29 25.60
CA ARG A 126 -0.91 -5.34 26.36
C ARG A 126 -2.30 -5.68 25.77
N ILE A 127 -2.38 -5.80 24.45
CA ILE A 127 -3.57 -6.22 23.68
C ILE A 127 -3.24 -7.46 22.85
N ASP A 128 -4.27 -8.20 22.48
CA ASP A 128 -4.11 -9.38 21.65
C ASP A 128 -3.94 -9.04 20.15
N TRP A 129 -3.53 -10.04 19.39
CA TRP A 129 -3.23 -9.93 17.98
C TRP A 129 -4.46 -9.56 17.14
N ASP A 130 -5.61 -10.17 17.43
CA ASP A 130 -6.84 -9.93 16.66
C ASP A 130 -7.42 -8.53 16.96
N THR A 131 -7.35 -8.11 18.22
CA THR A 131 -7.73 -6.76 18.62
C THR A 131 -6.89 -5.71 17.91
N THR A 132 -5.56 -5.91 17.84
CA THR A 132 -4.68 -5.02 17.08
C THR A 132 -5.10 -4.92 15.61
N GLY A 133 -5.43 -6.05 14.98
CA GLY A 133 -5.93 -6.06 13.59
C GLY A 133 -7.20 -5.27 13.41
N ARG A 134 -8.19 -5.48 14.28
CA ARG A 134 -9.47 -4.74 14.26
C ARG A 134 -9.30 -3.25 14.50
N ILE A 135 -8.37 -2.85 15.34
CA ILE A 135 -8.07 -1.42 15.57
C ILE A 135 -7.46 -0.82 14.29
N ILE A 136 -6.47 -1.46 13.67
CA ILE A 136 -5.88 -0.99 12.41
C ILE A 136 -6.95 -0.81 11.33
N GLU A 137 -7.88 -1.76 11.20
CA GLU A 137 -8.99 -1.66 10.25
C GLU A 137 -9.91 -0.48 10.55
N ARG A 138 -10.24 -0.21 11.82
CA ARG A 138 -11.07 0.94 12.20
C ARG A 138 -10.35 2.27 11.99
N VAL A 139 -9.06 2.35 12.34
CA VAL A 139 -8.24 3.56 12.10
C VAL A 139 -8.17 3.84 10.61
N MET A 140 -7.95 2.81 9.77
CA MET A 140 -7.99 2.97 8.32
C MET A 140 -9.36 3.49 7.86
N ALA A 141 -10.45 2.84 8.27
CA ALA A 141 -11.80 3.17 7.80
C ALA A 141 -12.26 4.58 8.20
N THR A 142 -11.80 5.10 9.35
CA THR A 142 -12.19 6.42 9.87
C THR A 142 -11.18 7.53 9.57
N GLY A 143 -9.91 7.18 9.38
CA GLY A 143 -8.82 8.13 9.15
C GLY A 143 -8.50 8.36 7.68
N LEU A 144 -8.98 7.49 6.79
CA LEU A 144 -8.75 7.65 5.35
C LEU A 144 -9.50 8.88 4.85
N ASP A 145 -8.76 9.81 4.23
CA ASP A 145 -9.35 11.04 3.70
C ASP A 145 -10.51 10.72 2.73
N PRO A 146 -11.73 11.17 3.02
CA PRO A 146 -12.87 10.96 2.13
C PRO A 146 -12.69 11.64 0.76
N LYS A 147 -11.88 12.69 0.69
CA LYS A 147 -11.56 13.42 -0.54
C LYS A 147 -10.34 12.86 -1.28
N ARG A 148 -9.79 11.72 -0.86
CA ARG A 148 -8.58 11.11 -1.43
C ARG A 148 -8.63 10.85 -2.94
N LEU A 149 -9.82 10.78 -3.50
CA LEU A 149 -10.07 10.57 -4.93
C LEU A 149 -10.43 11.85 -5.68
N ASP A 150 -10.53 12.99 -4.98
CA ASP A 150 -10.72 14.28 -5.60
C ASP A 150 -9.37 14.76 -6.18
N ASP A 151 -9.40 15.54 -7.24
CA ASP A 151 -8.20 16.08 -7.92
C ASP A 151 -7.15 15.04 -8.31
N LEU A 152 -7.58 13.82 -8.63
CA LEU A 152 -6.72 12.74 -9.08
C LEU A 152 -6.51 12.81 -10.60
N PHE A 153 -5.58 13.64 -11.05
CA PHE A 153 -5.30 13.84 -12.48
C PHE A 153 -4.25 12.89 -13.04
N VAL A 154 -3.25 12.53 -12.26
CA VAL A 154 -2.21 11.59 -12.65
C VAL A 154 -2.12 10.49 -11.58
N CYS A 155 -2.37 9.26 -11.99
CA CYS A 155 -2.32 8.13 -11.08
C CYS A 155 -1.44 7.00 -11.61
N GLY A 156 -1.04 6.13 -10.71
CA GLY A 156 -0.38 4.89 -11.05
C GLY A 156 -1.15 3.69 -10.53
N ALA A 157 -1.25 2.66 -11.33
CA ALA A 157 -1.83 1.38 -10.95
C ALA A 157 -0.77 0.28 -11.04
N ASP A 158 -0.55 -0.45 -9.95
CA ASP A 158 0.41 -1.54 -9.91
C ASP A 158 -0.09 -2.72 -9.06
N GLU A 159 0.52 -3.88 -9.24
CA GLU A 159 0.19 -5.09 -8.51
C GLU A 159 1.34 -5.52 -7.60
N VAL A 160 1.01 -5.83 -6.35
CA VAL A 160 1.97 -6.32 -5.37
C VAL A 160 1.50 -7.67 -4.82
N SER A 161 2.39 -8.66 -4.84
CA SER A 161 2.12 -9.93 -4.18
C SER A 161 2.22 -9.75 -2.66
N TRP A 162 1.13 -10.03 -1.95
CA TRP A 162 1.08 -9.94 -0.49
C TRP A 162 1.28 -11.30 0.20
N ARG A 163 1.17 -12.39 -0.58
CA ARG A 163 1.36 -13.77 -0.10
C ARG A 163 1.92 -14.64 -1.22
N LYS A 164 2.69 -15.68 -0.88
CA LYS A 164 3.11 -16.72 -1.83
C LYS A 164 1.89 -17.43 -2.42
N GLY A 165 1.96 -17.87 -3.67
CA GLY A 165 0.89 -18.62 -4.34
C GLY A 165 -0.09 -17.76 -5.12
N HIS A 166 0.42 -16.72 -5.80
CA HIS A 166 -0.38 -15.87 -6.73
C HIS A 166 -1.47 -15.01 -6.07
N SER A 167 -1.26 -14.60 -4.82
CA SER A 167 -2.15 -13.67 -4.12
C SER A 167 -1.64 -12.24 -4.32
N TYR A 168 -2.43 -11.40 -4.98
CA TYR A 168 -2.04 -10.03 -5.37
C TYR A 168 -3.00 -9.00 -4.81
N LEU A 169 -2.48 -7.80 -4.59
CA LEU A 169 -3.25 -6.57 -4.38
C LEU A 169 -3.01 -5.66 -5.58
N THR A 170 -4.07 -5.09 -6.12
CA THR A 170 -4.00 -3.94 -7.01
C THR A 170 -4.03 -2.69 -6.13
N LEU A 171 -3.04 -1.82 -6.31
CA LEU A 171 -2.91 -0.57 -5.58
C LEU A 171 -2.90 0.60 -6.57
N VAL A 172 -3.67 1.64 -6.26
CA VAL A 172 -3.67 2.89 -7.04
C VAL A 172 -3.09 4.00 -6.18
N SER A 173 -2.14 4.72 -6.73
CA SER A 173 -1.51 5.87 -6.08
C SER A 173 -1.78 7.16 -6.84
N ASN A 174 -1.81 8.26 -6.11
CA ASN A 174 -1.75 9.60 -6.66
C ASN A 174 -0.28 9.96 -6.89
N ASN A 175 0.09 10.29 -8.13
CA ASN A 175 1.47 10.62 -8.49
C ASN A 175 1.95 11.94 -7.90
N ASP A 176 1.04 12.89 -7.66
CA ASP A 176 1.39 14.21 -7.12
C ASP A 176 1.73 14.11 -5.62
N THR A 177 0.92 13.38 -4.86
CA THR A 177 1.10 13.21 -3.42
C THR A 177 2.03 12.07 -3.04
N GLY A 178 2.25 11.10 -3.92
CA GLY A 178 3.00 9.88 -3.65
C GLY A 178 2.34 8.99 -2.58
N LYS A 179 1.00 9.01 -2.46
CA LYS A 179 0.23 8.20 -1.51
C LYS A 179 -0.65 7.21 -2.25
N PHE A 180 -0.88 6.04 -1.66
CA PHE A 180 -1.91 5.14 -2.17
C PHE A 180 -3.29 5.68 -1.81
N VAL A 181 -4.15 5.83 -2.82
CA VAL A 181 -5.51 6.35 -2.66
C VAL A 181 -6.56 5.24 -2.69
N TRP A 182 -6.21 4.07 -3.24
CA TRP A 182 -7.11 2.93 -3.35
C TRP A 182 -6.34 1.60 -3.41
N GLY A 183 -7.01 0.51 -3.01
CA GLY A 183 -6.48 -0.83 -3.15
C GLY A 183 -7.54 -1.91 -2.98
N LYS A 184 -7.35 -3.04 -3.70
CA LYS A 184 -8.24 -4.20 -3.66
C LYS A 184 -7.46 -5.49 -3.94
N GLU A 185 -7.95 -6.62 -3.42
CA GLU A 185 -7.43 -7.94 -3.76
C GLU A 185 -7.77 -8.30 -5.21
N GLY A 186 -6.78 -8.80 -5.95
CA GLY A 186 -6.87 -9.18 -7.34
C GLY A 186 -5.82 -8.49 -8.20
N LYS A 187 -5.80 -8.81 -9.50
CA LYS A 187 -4.87 -8.27 -10.50
C LYS A 187 -5.44 -8.26 -11.92
N ASP A 188 -6.73 -8.47 -12.04
CA ASP A 188 -7.41 -8.57 -13.33
C ASP A 188 -8.13 -7.26 -13.70
N THR A 189 -8.73 -7.25 -14.88
CA THR A 189 -9.51 -6.11 -15.37
C THR A 189 -10.65 -5.75 -14.41
N ALA A 190 -11.37 -6.75 -13.88
CA ALA A 190 -12.49 -6.52 -12.99
C ALA A 190 -12.07 -5.89 -11.65
N THR A 191 -10.86 -6.20 -11.18
CA THR A 191 -10.29 -5.57 -9.99
C THR A 191 -10.12 -4.06 -10.17
N LEU A 192 -9.53 -3.63 -11.29
CA LEU A 192 -9.34 -2.20 -11.56
C LEU A 192 -10.64 -1.50 -11.97
N ASP A 193 -11.62 -2.22 -12.55
CA ASP A 193 -12.95 -1.68 -12.81
C ASP A 193 -13.61 -1.15 -11.51
N CYS A 194 -13.45 -1.86 -10.39
CA CYS A 194 -13.97 -1.41 -9.10
C CYS A 194 -13.38 -0.07 -8.62
N PHE A 195 -12.13 0.23 -8.99
CA PHE A 195 -11.55 1.56 -8.73
C PHE A 195 -12.29 2.65 -9.50
N PHE A 196 -12.54 2.44 -10.79
CA PHE A 196 -13.26 3.41 -11.61
C PHE A 196 -14.73 3.55 -11.20
N GLU A 197 -15.36 2.46 -10.74
CA GLU A 197 -16.72 2.49 -10.19
C GLU A 197 -16.79 3.36 -8.92
N GLU A 198 -15.81 3.21 -8.00
CA GLU A 198 -15.74 4.06 -6.79
C GLU A 198 -15.38 5.51 -7.12
N LEU A 199 -14.50 5.73 -8.10
CA LEU A 199 -14.11 7.08 -8.55
C LEU A 199 -15.28 7.82 -9.19
N GLY A 200 -16.12 7.10 -9.92
CA GLY A 200 -17.23 7.65 -10.69
C GLY A 200 -16.81 8.22 -12.06
N PRO A 201 -17.76 8.37 -13.01
CA PRO A 201 -17.45 8.69 -14.40
C PRO A 201 -16.83 10.07 -14.60
N GLU A 202 -17.28 11.09 -13.86
CA GLU A 202 -16.76 12.45 -14.00
C GLU A 202 -15.28 12.53 -13.62
N ARG A 203 -14.91 12.02 -12.42
CA ARG A 203 -13.52 12.00 -11.95
C ARG A 203 -12.66 11.05 -12.78
N SER A 204 -13.21 9.94 -13.24
CA SER A 204 -12.51 9.02 -14.14
C SER A 204 -12.09 9.68 -15.45
N GLN A 205 -12.95 10.52 -16.03
CA GLN A 205 -12.64 11.26 -17.26
C GLN A 205 -11.71 12.45 -17.04
N ALA A 206 -11.59 12.95 -15.82
CA ALA A 206 -10.63 14.00 -15.46
C ALA A 206 -9.19 13.49 -15.37
N ILE A 207 -8.97 12.17 -15.29
CA ILE A 207 -7.63 11.59 -15.30
C ILE A 207 -6.95 11.88 -16.64
N THR A 208 -5.81 12.55 -16.58
CA THR A 208 -5.00 12.92 -17.76
C THR A 208 -3.96 11.86 -18.12
N ALA A 209 -3.37 11.20 -17.13
CA ALA A 209 -2.39 10.14 -17.35
C ALA A 209 -2.49 9.02 -16.29
N ILE A 210 -2.25 7.78 -16.74
CA ILE A 210 -2.18 6.61 -15.88
C ILE A 210 -0.89 5.86 -16.16
N SER A 211 -0.04 5.73 -15.14
CA SER A 211 1.14 4.86 -15.18
C SER A 211 0.77 3.44 -14.78
N MET A 212 1.21 2.46 -15.56
CA MET A 212 0.98 1.04 -15.26
C MET A 212 2.07 0.17 -15.90
N ASP A 213 2.05 -1.12 -15.52
CA ASP A 213 2.87 -2.09 -16.22
C ASP A 213 2.35 -2.34 -17.65
N MET A 214 3.15 -3.02 -18.50
CA MET A 214 2.77 -3.36 -19.87
C MET A 214 1.72 -4.48 -19.96
N GLY A 215 1.02 -4.81 -18.86
CA GLY A 215 -0.06 -5.80 -18.83
C GLY A 215 -1.30 -5.35 -19.61
N ALA A 216 -2.06 -6.30 -20.16
CA ALA A 216 -3.26 -5.98 -20.92
C ALA A 216 -4.48 -5.72 -20.03
N ALA A 217 -4.48 -6.21 -18.80
CA ALA A 217 -5.66 -6.17 -17.92
C ALA A 217 -6.03 -4.74 -17.50
N PHE A 218 -5.04 -3.98 -17.01
CA PHE A 218 -5.25 -2.62 -16.55
C PHE A 218 -5.52 -1.63 -17.69
N GLU A 219 -4.82 -1.80 -18.83
CA GLU A 219 -5.12 -0.99 -20.01
C GLU A 219 -6.55 -1.22 -20.52
N LYS A 220 -7.01 -2.49 -20.55
CA LYS A 220 -8.38 -2.83 -20.95
C LYS A 220 -9.40 -2.17 -20.00
N SER A 221 -9.15 -2.16 -18.71
CA SER A 221 -10.00 -1.47 -17.74
C SER A 221 -10.02 0.03 -17.97
N ALA A 222 -8.87 0.69 -18.08
CA ALA A 222 -8.78 2.13 -18.29
C ALA A 222 -9.48 2.60 -19.57
N ARG A 223 -9.47 1.79 -20.64
CA ARG A 223 -10.12 2.09 -21.93
C ARG A 223 -11.60 1.76 -22.00
N LYS A 224 -12.19 1.17 -20.95
CA LYS A 224 -13.62 0.86 -20.90
C LYS A 224 -14.45 2.15 -20.86
N GLN A 225 -15.63 2.12 -21.52
CA GLN A 225 -16.54 3.26 -21.53
C GLN A 225 -16.93 3.66 -20.10
N GLY A 226 -16.91 4.95 -19.82
CA GLY A 226 -17.16 5.50 -18.49
C GLY A 226 -15.92 5.58 -17.58
N HIS A 227 -14.80 4.98 -17.98
CA HIS A 227 -13.51 5.06 -17.29
C HIS A 227 -12.61 6.15 -17.89
N ALA A 228 -11.31 6.07 -17.70
CA ALA A 228 -10.34 7.07 -18.16
C ALA A 228 -9.97 6.91 -19.64
N THR A 229 -10.94 6.89 -20.54
CA THR A 229 -10.76 6.60 -21.97
C THR A 229 -9.85 7.59 -22.68
N LYS A 230 -9.79 8.84 -22.20
CA LYS A 230 -8.96 9.93 -22.76
C LYS A 230 -7.59 10.01 -22.12
N ALA A 231 -7.36 9.31 -21.01
CA ALA A 231 -6.08 9.35 -20.31
C ALA A 231 -4.94 8.81 -21.18
N VAL A 232 -3.79 9.44 -21.07
CA VAL A 232 -2.55 8.94 -21.66
C VAL A 232 -2.08 7.74 -20.81
N ILE A 233 -1.96 6.57 -21.45
CA ILE A 233 -1.40 5.40 -20.79
C ILE A 233 0.12 5.48 -20.86
N CYS A 234 0.76 5.51 -19.69
CA CYS A 234 2.19 5.55 -19.53
C CYS A 234 2.69 4.16 -19.09
N PHE A 235 3.57 3.54 -19.91
CA PHE A 235 4.21 2.29 -19.53
C PHE A 235 5.57 2.57 -18.89
N ASP A 236 5.71 2.16 -17.65
CA ASP A 236 6.92 2.41 -16.88
C ASP A 236 8.18 1.82 -17.53
N PRO A 237 9.21 2.65 -17.80
CA PRO A 237 10.51 2.21 -18.25
C PRO A 237 11.16 1.12 -17.40
N PHE A 238 10.94 1.12 -16.09
CA PHE A 238 11.42 0.06 -15.20
C PHE A 238 10.90 -1.32 -15.61
N HIS A 239 9.60 -1.44 -15.88
CA HIS A 239 9.00 -2.70 -16.32
C HIS A 239 9.49 -3.12 -17.72
N VAL A 240 9.82 -2.16 -18.60
CA VAL A 240 10.46 -2.44 -19.88
C VAL A 240 11.84 -3.08 -19.69
N VAL A 241 12.67 -2.50 -18.82
CA VAL A 241 14.02 -3.04 -18.49
C VAL A 241 13.90 -4.38 -17.78
N GLN A 242 12.94 -4.53 -16.86
CA GLN A 242 12.66 -5.79 -16.18
C GLN A 242 12.26 -6.90 -17.18
N ALA A 243 11.45 -6.60 -18.19
CA ALA A 243 11.11 -7.54 -19.25
C ALA A 243 12.35 -7.97 -20.05
N GLY A 244 13.32 -7.07 -20.26
CA GLY A 244 14.63 -7.39 -20.82
C GLY A 244 15.43 -8.37 -19.96
N THR A 245 15.41 -8.16 -18.66
CA THR A 245 16.04 -9.07 -17.68
C THR A 245 15.38 -10.45 -17.66
N GLN A 246 14.05 -10.50 -17.77
CA GLN A 246 13.30 -11.76 -17.88
C GLN A 246 13.59 -12.48 -19.20
N ALA A 247 13.74 -11.76 -20.32
CA ALA A 247 14.13 -12.34 -21.59
C ALA A 247 15.53 -12.98 -21.52
N LEU A 248 16.50 -12.29 -20.91
CA LEU A 248 17.83 -12.84 -20.65
C LEU A 248 17.77 -14.09 -19.77
N GLU A 249 16.97 -14.11 -18.71
CA GLU A 249 16.83 -15.28 -17.82
C GLU A 249 16.24 -16.49 -18.56
N LYS A 250 15.32 -16.29 -19.51
CA LYS A 250 14.80 -17.35 -20.37
C LYS A 250 15.91 -17.94 -21.26
N VAL A 251 16.69 -17.08 -21.92
CA VAL A 251 17.84 -17.51 -22.74
C VAL A 251 18.87 -18.25 -21.88
N ARG A 252 19.20 -17.72 -20.67
CA ARG A 252 20.12 -18.39 -19.76
C ARG A 252 19.64 -19.80 -19.39
N ARG A 253 18.35 -19.98 -19.13
CA ARG A 253 17.78 -21.31 -18.81
C ARG A 253 17.87 -22.27 -19.98
N GLN A 254 17.64 -21.79 -21.21
CA GLN A 254 17.79 -22.61 -22.43
C GLN A 254 19.23 -23.07 -22.59
N VAL A 255 20.19 -22.16 -22.56
CA VAL A 255 21.63 -22.48 -22.67
C VAL A 255 22.07 -23.42 -21.54
N TRP A 256 21.53 -23.27 -20.31
CA TRP A 256 21.84 -24.19 -19.22
C TRP A 256 21.28 -25.59 -19.44
N GLN A 257 20.05 -25.70 -19.98
CA GLN A 257 19.47 -27.02 -20.34
C GLN A 257 20.29 -27.73 -21.44
N GLU A 258 20.74 -26.99 -22.44
CA GLU A 258 21.62 -27.52 -23.50
C GLU A 258 22.94 -28.01 -22.91
N LEU A 259 23.59 -27.23 -22.06
CA LEU A 259 24.84 -27.63 -21.41
C LEU A 259 24.66 -28.88 -20.49
N ARG A 260 23.50 -29.03 -19.84
CA ARG A 260 23.19 -30.22 -19.04
C ARG A 260 22.99 -31.50 -19.88
N ALA A 261 22.58 -31.35 -21.12
CA ALA A 261 22.42 -32.48 -22.04
C ALA A 261 23.76 -32.97 -22.58
N LEU A 262 24.84 -32.22 -22.40
CA LEU A 262 26.19 -32.61 -22.82
C LEU A 262 26.82 -33.56 -21.77
N PRO A 263 27.76 -34.45 -22.19
CA PRO A 263 28.49 -35.34 -21.28
C PRO A 263 29.33 -34.60 -20.22
N ASP A 264 29.82 -33.38 -20.53
CA ASP A 264 30.62 -32.56 -19.61
C ASP A 264 29.73 -31.86 -18.56
N GLN A 265 29.53 -32.52 -17.43
CA GLN A 265 28.77 -32.01 -16.29
C GLN A 265 29.44 -30.80 -15.59
N ASP A 266 30.74 -30.62 -15.72
CA ASP A 266 31.48 -29.53 -15.09
C ASP A 266 31.21 -28.18 -15.80
N ALA A 267 30.94 -28.21 -17.10
CA ALA A 267 30.50 -27.04 -17.84
C ALA A 267 29.15 -26.52 -17.30
N ALA A 268 28.20 -27.41 -17.03
CA ALA A 268 26.90 -27.05 -16.46
C ALA A 268 27.01 -26.52 -15.02
N ARG A 269 27.88 -27.11 -14.17
CA ARG A 269 28.13 -26.62 -12.79
C ARG A 269 28.73 -25.23 -12.78
N ARG A 270 29.76 -24.97 -13.59
CA ARG A 270 30.39 -23.63 -13.72
C ARG A 270 29.39 -22.60 -14.21
N PHE A 271 28.47 -22.96 -15.06
CA PHE A 271 27.43 -22.07 -15.59
C PHE A 271 26.36 -21.70 -14.55
N LYS A 272 26.03 -22.59 -13.60
CA LYS A 272 25.03 -22.34 -12.56
C LYS A 272 25.36 -21.10 -11.72
N GLY A 273 26.64 -20.83 -11.45
CA GLY A 273 27.12 -19.65 -10.71
C GLY A 273 26.99 -18.33 -11.50
N ALA A 274 26.79 -18.38 -12.82
CA ALA A 274 26.75 -17.20 -13.67
C ALA A 274 25.45 -16.39 -13.59
N ARG A 275 24.42 -16.86 -12.90
CA ARG A 275 23.11 -16.21 -12.85
C ARG A 275 23.21 -14.75 -12.38
N TRP A 276 23.88 -14.53 -11.26
CA TRP A 276 23.90 -13.20 -10.63
C TRP A 276 24.75 -12.19 -11.38
N CYS A 277 25.85 -12.61 -12.05
CA CYS A 277 26.64 -11.70 -12.89
C CYS A 277 25.91 -11.23 -14.15
N LEU A 278 24.88 -11.98 -14.58
CA LEU A 278 24.05 -11.63 -15.74
C LEU A 278 22.85 -10.74 -15.36
N LEU A 279 22.25 -10.96 -14.19
CA LEU A 279 21.01 -10.30 -13.79
C LEU A 279 21.23 -8.98 -13.03
N LYS A 280 22.33 -8.86 -12.26
CA LYS A 280 22.68 -7.61 -11.56
C LYS A 280 23.09 -6.52 -12.56
N ASN A 281 23.01 -5.27 -12.08
CA ASN A 281 23.61 -4.16 -12.81
C ASN A 281 25.13 -4.27 -12.80
N PRO A 282 25.84 -3.81 -13.84
CA PRO A 282 27.29 -3.89 -13.91
C PRO A 282 28.03 -3.25 -12.73
N GLY A 283 27.51 -2.16 -12.17
CA GLY A 283 28.09 -1.46 -11.01
C GLY A 283 27.93 -2.22 -9.68
N ASP A 284 27.01 -3.20 -9.62
CA ASP A 284 26.70 -3.96 -8.39
C ASP A 284 27.41 -5.34 -8.37
N LEU A 285 28.28 -5.60 -9.34
CA LEU A 285 28.98 -6.87 -9.45
C LEU A 285 30.19 -6.92 -8.51
N SER A 286 30.34 -8.04 -7.78
CA SER A 286 31.60 -8.35 -7.10
C SER A 286 32.72 -8.66 -8.11
N ASP A 287 33.97 -8.65 -7.64
CA ASP A 287 35.14 -8.96 -8.49
C ASP A 287 35.04 -10.34 -9.13
N ASP A 288 34.57 -11.36 -8.39
CA ASP A 288 34.35 -12.70 -8.92
C ASP A 288 33.24 -12.75 -9.96
N GLN A 289 32.14 -11.99 -9.74
CA GLN A 289 31.07 -11.87 -10.70
C GLN A 289 31.53 -11.17 -11.98
N SER A 290 32.33 -10.11 -11.84
CA SER A 290 32.94 -9.37 -12.93
C SER A 290 33.91 -10.25 -13.73
N ALA A 291 34.73 -11.07 -13.05
CA ALA A 291 35.62 -12.03 -13.69
C ALA A 291 34.82 -13.11 -14.47
N THR A 292 33.73 -13.58 -13.88
CA THR A 292 32.84 -14.56 -14.54
C THR A 292 32.17 -13.95 -15.79
N LEU A 293 31.68 -12.71 -15.69
CA LEU A 293 31.11 -12.00 -16.84
C LEU A 293 32.12 -11.80 -17.97
N ARG A 294 33.39 -11.45 -17.64
CA ARG A 294 34.49 -11.38 -18.62
C ARG A 294 34.75 -12.70 -19.32
N LYS A 295 34.65 -13.85 -18.62
CA LYS A 295 34.76 -15.17 -19.22
C LYS A 295 33.64 -15.45 -20.23
N ILE A 296 32.37 -15.09 -19.84
CA ILE A 296 31.19 -15.21 -20.72
C ILE A 296 31.37 -14.34 -21.95
N LYS A 297 31.83 -13.09 -21.81
CA LYS A 297 32.11 -12.17 -22.91
C LYS A 297 33.14 -12.76 -23.92
N ARG A 298 34.26 -13.30 -23.39
CA ARG A 298 35.30 -13.91 -24.22
C ARG A 298 34.80 -15.15 -24.97
N ARG A 299 33.94 -15.97 -24.34
CA ARG A 299 33.34 -17.15 -24.96
C ARG A 299 32.35 -16.74 -26.09
N GLY A 300 31.72 -15.57 -25.94
CA GLY A 300 30.71 -15.10 -26.88
C GLY A 300 29.44 -15.95 -26.85
N GLY A 301 28.84 -16.16 -28.01
CA GLY A 301 27.66 -16.99 -28.15
C GLY A 301 26.34 -16.30 -27.80
N GLU A 302 25.27 -17.09 -27.67
CA GLU A 302 23.91 -16.61 -27.50
C GLU A 302 23.74 -15.87 -26.17
N LEU A 303 24.33 -16.40 -25.09
CA LEU A 303 24.22 -15.80 -23.75
C LEU A 303 24.82 -14.40 -23.66
N TRP A 304 26.00 -14.19 -24.29
CA TRP A 304 26.62 -12.87 -24.35
C TRP A 304 25.78 -11.88 -25.18
N ARG A 305 25.25 -12.33 -26.32
CA ARG A 305 24.36 -11.49 -27.13
C ARG A 305 23.09 -11.07 -26.38
N ALA A 306 22.51 -12.02 -25.61
CA ALA A 306 21.34 -11.75 -24.74
C ALA A 306 21.66 -10.75 -23.65
N TYR A 307 22.82 -10.88 -22.98
CA TYR A 307 23.30 -9.92 -21.98
C TYR A 307 23.51 -8.53 -22.59
N ALA A 308 24.17 -8.45 -23.75
CA ALA A 308 24.40 -7.18 -24.42
C ALA A 308 23.09 -6.48 -24.87
N LEU A 309 22.07 -7.26 -25.26
CA LEU A 309 20.74 -6.70 -25.52
C LEU A 309 20.07 -6.18 -24.24
N LYS A 310 20.13 -6.93 -23.13
CA LYS A 310 19.58 -6.46 -21.84
C LYS A 310 20.24 -5.15 -21.41
N GLU A 311 21.57 -5.06 -21.49
CA GLU A 311 22.29 -3.83 -21.12
C GLU A 311 22.02 -2.67 -22.08
N ALA A 312 21.90 -2.93 -23.38
CA ALA A 312 21.52 -1.91 -24.35
C ALA A 312 20.12 -1.33 -24.04
N LEU A 313 19.16 -2.18 -23.67
CA LEU A 313 17.82 -1.72 -23.27
C LEU A 313 17.87 -0.89 -21.98
N ARG A 314 18.65 -1.33 -20.99
CA ARG A 314 18.82 -0.59 -19.73
C ARG A 314 19.44 0.77 -19.96
N ALA A 315 20.45 0.86 -20.84
CA ALA A 315 21.17 2.10 -21.15
C ALA A 315 20.25 3.17 -21.78
N ILE A 316 19.20 2.78 -22.52
CA ILE A 316 18.23 3.73 -23.10
C ILE A 316 17.55 4.58 -22.02
N PHE A 317 17.27 4.00 -20.84
CA PHE A 317 16.56 4.66 -19.75
C PHE A 317 17.47 5.08 -18.60
N ALA A 318 18.79 4.93 -18.72
CA ALA A 318 19.74 5.29 -17.66
C ALA A 318 20.25 6.73 -17.76
N GLY A 319 20.02 7.40 -18.91
CA GLY A 319 20.42 8.77 -19.16
C GLY A 319 19.24 9.74 -19.17
N ASP A 320 19.57 11.02 -19.21
CA ASP A 320 18.60 12.10 -19.36
C ASP A 320 18.37 12.41 -20.84
N LEU A 321 17.66 11.46 -21.50
CA LEU A 321 17.33 11.52 -22.92
C LEU A 321 15.89 12.00 -23.12
N ASN A 322 15.67 12.80 -24.16
CA ASN A 322 14.33 13.23 -24.56
C ASN A 322 13.55 12.12 -25.28
N GLU A 323 12.26 12.36 -25.52
CA GLU A 323 11.34 11.40 -26.15
C GLU A 323 11.82 10.90 -27.51
N ASP A 324 12.34 11.78 -28.36
CA ASP A 324 12.78 11.45 -29.73
C ASP A 324 14.04 10.57 -29.74
N GLU A 325 14.97 10.89 -28.85
CA GLU A 325 16.20 10.12 -28.64
C GLU A 325 15.88 8.71 -28.12
N VAL A 326 15.03 8.61 -27.11
CA VAL A 326 14.55 7.33 -26.58
C VAL A 326 13.82 6.54 -27.65
N GLY A 327 12.94 7.19 -28.43
CA GLY A 327 12.23 6.57 -29.55
C GLY A 327 13.17 5.96 -30.57
N THR A 328 14.18 6.72 -31.02
CA THR A 328 15.21 6.27 -31.97
C THR A 328 16.00 5.07 -31.43
N LEU A 329 16.41 5.12 -30.16
CA LEU A 329 17.16 4.04 -29.52
C LEU A 329 16.33 2.78 -29.32
N LEU A 330 15.04 2.91 -28.97
CA LEU A 330 14.09 1.80 -28.86
C LEU A 330 13.89 1.10 -30.21
N ASP A 331 13.76 1.86 -31.31
CA ASP A 331 13.59 1.30 -32.64
C ASP A 331 14.85 0.53 -33.08
N ARG A 332 16.04 1.07 -32.79
CA ARG A 332 17.33 0.36 -33.02
C ARG A 332 17.43 -0.90 -32.17
N PHE A 333 17.04 -0.82 -30.88
CA PHE A 333 16.99 -1.98 -29.99
C PHE A 333 16.05 -3.06 -30.55
N CYS A 334 14.81 -2.71 -30.88
CA CYS A 334 13.84 -3.64 -31.44
C CYS A 334 14.32 -4.33 -32.70
N SER A 335 14.99 -3.60 -33.59
CA SER A 335 15.58 -4.15 -34.84
C SER A 335 16.72 -5.13 -34.55
N ARG A 336 17.59 -4.82 -33.57
CA ARG A 336 18.66 -5.73 -33.14
C ARG A 336 18.10 -6.98 -32.45
N ALA A 337 17.11 -6.81 -31.58
CA ALA A 337 16.47 -7.90 -30.86
C ALA A 337 15.77 -8.88 -31.81
N GLN A 338 15.09 -8.38 -32.85
CA GLN A 338 14.49 -9.23 -33.89
C GLN A 338 15.54 -10.02 -34.69
N ARG A 339 16.60 -9.35 -35.13
CA ARG A 339 17.70 -10.01 -35.90
C ARG A 339 18.54 -10.96 -35.04
N SER A 340 18.41 -10.93 -33.73
CA SER A 340 19.16 -11.84 -32.84
C SER A 340 18.76 -13.31 -33.00
N GLY A 341 17.55 -13.61 -33.49
CA GLY A 341 16.99 -14.96 -33.58
C GLY A 341 16.54 -15.54 -32.21
N MET A 342 16.84 -14.87 -31.08
CA MET A 342 16.49 -15.34 -29.76
C MET A 342 15.01 -15.09 -29.46
N LYS A 343 14.20 -16.15 -29.45
CA LYS A 343 12.74 -16.09 -29.27
C LYS A 343 12.27 -15.18 -28.14
N PRO A 344 12.88 -15.18 -26.90
CA PRO A 344 12.49 -14.27 -25.84
C PRO A 344 12.66 -12.79 -26.20
N PHE A 345 13.75 -12.40 -26.85
CA PHE A 345 14.01 -11.02 -27.27
C PHE A 345 13.19 -10.60 -28.51
N VAL A 346 12.91 -11.51 -29.42
CA VAL A 346 11.98 -11.26 -30.54
C VAL A 346 10.58 -10.95 -30.02
N THR A 347 10.10 -11.70 -29.00
CA THR A 347 8.81 -11.46 -28.37
C THR A 347 8.81 -10.11 -27.62
N LEU A 348 9.89 -9.80 -26.91
CA LEU A 348 10.04 -8.51 -26.21
C LEU A 348 10.00 -7.33 -27.20
N ALA A 349 10.71 -7.43 -28.33
CA ALA A 349 10.70 -6.37 -29.35
C ALA A 349 9.29 -6.13 -29.93
N LYS A 350 8.51 -7.20 -30.16
CA LYS A 350 7.09 -7.06 -30.56
C LYS A 350 6.26 -6.35 -29.51
N THR A 351 6.45 -6.67 -28.24
CA THR A 351 5.76 -6.03 -27.11
C THR A 351 6.11 -4.55 -27.01
N ILE A 352 7.40 -4.20 -27.07
CA ILE A 352 7.87 -2.82 -27.03
C ILE A 352 7.30 -2.01 -28.19
N ARG A 353 7.31 -2.54 -29.42
CA ARG A 353 6.71 -1.83 -30.55
C ARG A 353 5.22 -1.59 -30.39
N LYS A 354 4.48 -2.60 -29.91
CA LYS A 354 3.05 -2.45 -29.63
C LYS A 354 2.76 -1.39 -28.56
N ARG A 355 3.67 -1.19 -27.61
CA ARG A 355 3.52 -0.29 -26.45
C ARG A 355 4.34 1.00 -26.58
N ARG A 356 4.94 1.24 -27.75
CA ARG A 356 5.90 2.32 -28.00
C ARG A 356 5.38 3.68 -27.54
N GLU A 357 4.18 4.04 -27.94
CA GLU A 357 3.56 5.33 -27.60
C GLU A 357 3.44 5.53 -26.10
N GLY A 358 2.99 4.53 -25.36
CA GLY A 358 2.87 4.61 -23.90
C GLY A 358 4.23 4.64 -23.19
N ILE A 359 5.27 4.00 -23.75
CA ILE A 359 6.63 4.08 -23.20
C ILE A 359 7.20 5.50 -23.41
N LEU A 360 7.00 6.08 -24.58
CA LEU A 360 7.43 7.44 -24.89
C LEU A 360 6.65 8.48 -24.10
N ALA A 361 5.34 8.27 -23.94
CA ALA A 361 4.51 9.13 -23.09
C ALA A 361 5.00 9.19 -21.64
N ALA A 362 5.48 8.07 -21.08
CA ALA A 362 6.07 8.04 -19.75
C ALA A 362 7.32 8.93 -19.64
N VAL A 363 8.16 8.94 -20.68
CA VAL A 363 9.34 9.81 -20.77
C VAL A 363 8.93 11.27 -20.90
N ARG A 364 8.04 11.58 -21.85
CA ARG A 364 7.57 12.95 -22.13
C ARG A 364 6.93 13.61 -20.91
N LEU A 365 6.08 12.86 -20.18
CA LEU A 365 5.34 13.40 -19.03
C LEU A 365 6.15 13.34 -17.74
N GLY A 366 7.38 12.79 -17.77
CA GLY A 366 8.17 12.59 -16.56
C GLY A 366 7.47 11.68 -15.52
N VAL A 367 6.48 10.92 -15.97
CA VAL A 367 5.75 9.95 -15.15
C VAL A 367 6.61 8.70 -15.04
N ASN A 368 7.77 8.85 -14.40
CA ASN A 368 8.62 7.72 -14.07
C ASN A 368 8.19 7.13 -12.73
N ASN A 369 8.27 5.83 -12.67
CA ASN A 369 7.87 5.06 -11.49
C ASN A 369 8.87 5.11 -10.32
N ALA A 370 9.83 6.03 -10.29
CA ALA A 370 10.74 6.15 -9.16
C ALA A 370 9.95 6.34 -7.84
N ARG A 371 8.86 7.10 -7.88
CA ARG A 371 7.93 7.24 -6.75
C ARG A 371 7.16 5.93 -6.48
N HIS A 372 6.69 5.25 -7.53
CA HIS A 372 6.00 3.96 -7.41
C HIS A 372 6.94 2.84 -6.94
N GLU A 373 8.17 2.79 -7.47
CA GLU A 373 9.18 1.84 -6.99
C GLU A 373 9.49 2.08 -5.51
N GLY A 374 9.61 3.35 -5.10
CA GLY A 374 9.72 3.74 -3.70
C GLY A 374 8.53 3.25 -2.87
N LEU A 375 7.30 3.45 -3.34
CA LEU A 375 6.09 2.94 -2.69
C LEU A 375 6.05 1.42 -2.64
N ASN A 376 6.33 0.73 -3.74
CA ASN A 376 6.37 -0.73 -3.80
C ASN A 376 7.47 -1.32 -2.90
N ARG A 377 8.62 -0.66 -2.79
CA ARG A 377 9.67 -1.04 -1.83
C ARG A 377 9.16 -0.91 -0.39
N ARG A 378 8.44 0.17 -0.06
CA ARG A 378 7.83 0.35 1.26
C ARG A 378 6.74 -0.70 1.53
N VAL A 379 5.89 -1.04 0.54
CA VAL A 379 4.91 -2.13 0.67
C VAL A 379 5.61 -3.46 0.95
N ARG A 380 6.69 -3.78 0.24
CA ARG A 380 7.48 -5.00 0.50
C ARG A 380 8.09 -5.02 1.90
N LEU A 381 8.56 -3.87 2.40
CA LEU A 381 9.06 -3.74 3.78
C LEU A 381 7.94 -3.98 4.80
N ILE A 382 6.74 -3.45 4.58
CA ILE A 382 5.56 -3.70 5.41
C ILE A 382 5.22 -5.20 5.44
N ILE A 383 5.16 -5.85 4.26
CA ILE A 383 4.87 -7.29 4.15
C ILE A 383 5.92 -8.13 4.87
N ASN A 384 7.21 -7.80 4.69
CA ASN A 384 8.30 -8.52 5.32
C ASN A 384 8.31 -8.34 6.85
N ARG A 385 8.07 -7.11 7.35
CA ARG A 385 7.98 -6.81 8.78
C ARG A 385 6.80 -7.52 9.46
N ALA A 386 5.71 -7.70 8.72
CA ALA A 386 4.54 -8.42 9.22
C ALA A 386 4.71 -9.95 9.24
N TYR A 387 5.82 -10.49 8.71
CA TYR A 387 6.04 -11.94 8.55
C TYR A 387 4.92 -12.65 7.79
N GLY A 388 4.15 -11.91 6.99
CA GLY A 388 2.99 -12.36 6.23
C GLY A 388 1.67 -11.88 6.83
N PHE A 389 0.60 -12.07 6.06
CA PHE A 389 -0.76 -11.67 6.43
C PHE A 389 -1.70 -12.87 6.34
N HIS A 390 -2.72 -12.93 7.21
CA HIS A 390 -3.75 -13.95 7.16
C HIS A 390 -4.83 -13.65 6.11
N SER A 391 -5.02 -12.37 5.74
CA SER A 391 -5.99 -11.93 4.74
C SER A 391 -5.51 -10.71 3.95
N ALA A 392 -6.04 -10.55 2.74
CA ALA A 392 -5.82 -9.37 1.90
C ALA A 392 -6.29 -8.08 2.60
N LYS A 393 -7.40 -8.15 3.32
CA LYS A 393 -7.96 -7.03 4.10
C LYS A 393 -6.98 -6.54 5.16
N ALA A 394 -6.34 -7.46 5.90
CA ALA A 394 -5.32 -7.10 6.90
C ALA A 394 -4.07 -6.46 6.25
N ALA A 395 -3.65 -6.98 5.09
CA ALA A 395 -2.53 -6.40 4.33
C ALA A 395 -2.87 -5.00 3.84
N LEU A 396 -4.03 -4.81 3.20
CA LEU A 396 -4.52 -3.50 2.74
C LEU A 396 -4.66 -2.52 3.90
N GLY A 397 -5.24 -2.94 5.03
CA GLY A 397 -5.39 -2.12 6.22
C GLY A 397 -4.06 -1.52 6.67
N LEU A 398 -3.02 -2.34 6.81
CA LEU A 398 -1.71 -1.87 7.23
C LEU A 398 -1.00 -1.02 6.15
N ILE A 399 -1.14 -1.39 4.87
CA ILE A 399 -0.59 -0.61 3.76
C ILE A 399 -1.24 0.78 3.72
N MET A 400 -2.56 0.87 3.79
CA MET A 400 -3.29 2.14 3.72
C MET A 400 -3.05 3.02 4.96
N VAL A 401 -2.97 2.44 6.15
CA VAL A 401 -2.62 3.17 7.38
C VAL A 401 -1.20 3.74 7.30
N THR A 402 -0.26 3.03 6.62
CA THR A 402 1.14 3.45 6.54
C THR A 402 1.43 4.38 5.35
N LEU A 403 0.78 4.15 4.21
CA LEU A 403 1.12 4.78 2.92
C LEU A 403 -0.06 5.50 2.26
N GLY A 404 -1.24 5.43 2.84
CA GLY A 404 -2.43 6.15 2.40
C GLY A 404 -2.48 7.59 2.91
N PRO A 405 -3.47 8.36 2.49
CA PRO A 405 -3.70 9.74 2.94
C PRO A 405 -4.41 9.74 4.30
N ILE A 406 -3.74 9.20 5.32
CA ILE A 406 -4.16 9.21 6.71
C ILE A 406 -3.23 10.14 7.47
N GLU A 407 -3.79 11.08 8.20
CA GLU A 407 -3.06 11.91 9.13
C GLU A 407 -3.07 11.25 10.51
N HIS A 408 -1.88 10.91 11.01
CA HIS A 408 -1.71 10.34 12.34
C HIS A 408 -1.49 11.46 13.34
N VAL A 409 -2.54 11.88 14.00
CA VAL A 409 -2.47 12.89 15.07
C VAL A 409 -2.43 12.17 16.41
N LEU A 410 -1.29 12.23 17.08
CA LEU A 410 -1.13 11.67 18.41
C LEU A 410 -1.84 12.53 19.48
N PRO A 411 -2.25 11.95 20.61
CA PRO A 411 -3.01 12.67 21.63
C PRO A 411 -2.38 13.97 22.11
N HIS A 412 -1.05 14.01 22.22
CA HIS A 412 -0.31 15.20 22.66
C HIS A 412 -0.15 16.29 21.57
N GLU A 413 -0.38 15.94 20.30
CA GLU A 413 -0.31 16.85 19.15
C GLU A 413 -1.65 17.54 18.88
N ARG A 414 -2.73 17.01 19.45
CA ARG A 414 -4.04 17.64 19.31
C ARG A 414 -4.00 19.01 19.98
N SER A 415 -4.14 20.06 19.17
CA SER A 415 -4.30 21.42 19.69
C SER A 415 -5.43 21.38 20.71
N ARG A 416 -5.18 21.86 21.92
CA ARG A 416 -6.26 22.18 22.86
C ARG A 416 -7.10 23.24 22.16
N VAL A 417 -8.16 22.81 21.50
CA VAL A 417 -9.21 23.73 21.08
C VAL A 417 -9.71 24.30 22.40
N ALA A 418 -9.40 25.56 22.65
CA ALA A 418 -9.97 26.30 23.76
C ALA A 418 -11.48 26.12 23.63
N ASP A 419 -12.09 25.48 24.63
CA ASP A 419 -13.53 25.47 24.75
C ASP A 419 -13.98 26.95 24.75
N PRO A 420 -14.92 27.36 23.85
CA PRO A 420 -15.47 28.69 23.83
C PRO A 420 -16.27 28.99 25.08
#